data_a37a2770215bce791f3d2d0477e99c26
#
_entry.id   a37a2770215bce791f3d2d0477e99c26
#
_cell.length_a   1.000
_cell.length_b   1.000
_cell.length_c   1.000
_cell.angle_alpha   90.00
_cell.angle_beta   90.00
_cell.angle_gamma   90.00
#
_symmetry.space_group_name_H-M   'P 1'
#
loop_
_entity.id
_entity.type
_entity.pdbx_description
1 polymer ?
#
loop_
_entity_poly.entity_id
_entity_poly.type
_entity_poly.pdbx_seq_one_letter_code
_entity_poly.pdbx_strand_id
1 'polypeptide(L)'
;MITEATQKTIQSLFTKDDKGQSYQYIIPPYQREYSWKEEQWESLFNDIYENESGYFLGTIICISSETNKLDVIDGQQRLTTLSIFLLALYKELKKYTSHYLMDDHEEEISKILTFKTYFKSNKEIRLCLSMQNNNNKDYKYLIENILENNTDSPKNYGNRRISKAFNYFLDKISLELSYINDNEERARVLFKLLDKINSTLIVKIDTKDASSAFILFESINNRGMVLTPIDLIKNNLISKLSSNESPEKVNEKWQNIINNINDYESQVRFLRHYYNIFSNLSLYKFKVKINDVNKAAKSNLIRIYSEIIKNNGSDLIQDLIYKSSIYNNLINPRNIDERGIYAKYKDNLDNLNRIGAVPANALLLYLFEYHKDKDLSTILKFLEKWFIVRHITNIPSTNKLDGIFIETIKLLDNHGTLDGVMKSLLDALPEKETIKDKLINSNIYDFSSNLTKCLLVNIERNLLTKESVKDYWALNTETENGSQQPKPVWTVEHIYPRNPKKGDIDEECEDLKDTLGNLTLTAYNGNLSNRSYSEKLELELEKDGKEIGFNSGNIKINDLLKDKVEWTSEDIKGRGKWLVEEFFKDFL
;
A
#
# COMPACT_ATOMS: atom_id res chain seq x y z
N MET A 1 -33.80 -7.51 21.36
CA MET A 1 -32.40 -7.63 20.86
C MET A 1 -32.14 -6.51 19.85
N ILE A 2 -32.53 -6.60 18.59
CA ILE A 2 -32.50 -5.49 17.62
C ILE A 2 -33.71 -4.62 17.85
N THR A 3 -33.53 -3.29 17.98
CA THR A 3 -34.62 -2.33 18.10
C THR A 3 -34.99 -1.74 16.74
N GLU A 4 -34.01 -1.47 15.91
CA GLU A 4 -34.19 -0.94 14.56
C GLU A 4 -32.99 -1.39 13.69
N ALA A 5 -33.26 -1.65 12.41
CA ALA A 5 -32.22 -1.88 11.40
C ALA A 5 -32.62 -1.06 10.17
N THR A 6 -31.87 -0.01 9.89
CA THR A 6 -32.19 0.94 8.81
C THR A 6 -31.02 1.14 7.88
N GLN A 7 -31.30 1.18 6.59
CA GLN A 7 -30.34 1.62 5.59
C GLN A 7 -30.21 3.15 5.66
N LYS A 8 -29.02 3.64 5.77
CA LYS A 8 -28.70 5.07 5.85
C LYS A 8 -27.63 5.41 4.82
N THR A 9 -27.74 6.61 4.27
CA THR A 9 -26.64 7.19 3.48
C THR A 9 -25.60 7.79 4.42
N ILE A 10 -24.36 7.90 3.96
CA ILE A 10 -23.30 8.58 4.72
C ILE A 10 -23.69 10.01 5.06
N GLN A 11 -24.34 10.71 4.12
CA GLN A 11 -24.88 12.05 4.39
C GLN A 11 -25.82 12.05 5.58
N SER A 12 -26.81 11.14 5.61
CA SER A 12 -27.79 11.09 6.72
C SER A 12 -27.18 10.70 8.06
N LEU A 13 -26.11 9.89 8.06
CA LEU A 13 -25.37 9.56 9.27
C LEU A 13 -24.64 10.78 9.86
N PHE A 14 -23.98 11.57 9.01
CA PHE A 14 -23.17 12.70 9.43
C PHE A 14 -23.90 14.05 9.42
N THR A 15 -25.20 14.11 9.08
CA THR A 15 -25.98 15.34 9.16
C THR A 15 -27.26 15.15 9.99
N LYS A 16 -28.39 15.10 9.34
CA LYS A 16 -29.69 14.82 9.94
C LYS A 16 -30.32 13.63 9.23
N ASP A 17 -30.94 12.76 9.99
CA ASP A 17 -31.69 11.65 9.42
C ASP A 17 -33.03 12.10 8.81
N ASP A 18 -33.76 11.14 8.23
CA ASP A 18 -35.07 11.39 7.58
C ASP A 18 -36.15 11.93 8.55
N LYS A 19 -35.91 11.79 9.86
CA LYS A 19 -36.78 12.35 10.93
C LYS A 19 -36.29 13.73 11.42
N GLY A 20 -35.23 14.28 10.78
CA GLY A 20 -34.61 15.55 11.16
C GLY A 20 -33.75 15.47 12.41
N GLN A 21 -33.47 14.27 12.93
CA GLN A 21 -32.66 14.05 14.12
C GLN A 21 -31.17 14.02 13.76
N SER A 22 -30.35 14.53 14.66
CA SER A 22 -28.91 14.62 14.54
C SER A 22 -28.27 13.89 15.71
N TYR A 23 -27.40 12.94 15.40
CA TYR A 23 -26.77 12.08 16.40
C TYR A 23 -25.31 12.45 16.62
N GLN A 24 -24.84 12.25 17.86
CA GLN A 24 -23.45 12.16 18.21
C GLN A 24 -23.06 10.69 18.35
N TYR A 25 -22.04 10.26 17.62
CA TYR A 25 -21.49 8.90 17.69
C TYR A 25 -20.33 8.89 18.64
N ILE A 26 -20.35 8.02 19.65
CA ILE A 26 -19.32 7.89 20.67
C ILE A 26 -18.68 6.53 20.51
N ILE A 27 -17.36 6.48 20.39
CA ILE A 27 -16.60 5.24 20.44
C ILE A 27 -16.23 4.99 21.89
N PRO A 28 -16.79 3.95 22.54
CA PRO A 28 -16.58 3.68 23.95
C PRO A 28 -15.09 3.48 24.32
N PRO A 29 -14.67 3.80 25.57
CA PRO A 29 -13.28 3.70 25.98
C PRO A 29 -12.67 2.29 25.91
N TYR A 30 -13.48 1.24 25.95
CA TYR A 30 -13.03 -0.16 25.81
C TYR A 30 -12.80 -0.60 24.37
N GLN A 31 -13.22 0.20 23.40
CA GLN A 31 -12.94 -0.04 21.98
C GLN A 31 -11.48 0.34 21.67
N ARG A 32 -10.87 -0.45 20.74
CA ARG A 32 -9.50 -0.17 20.29
C ARG A 32 -9.38 1.20 19.64
N GLU A 33 -8.17 1.76 19.66
CA GLU A 33 -7.84 2.98 18.94
C GLU A 33 -8.03 2.82 17.41
N TYR A 34 -7.97 3.94 16.71
CA TYR A 34 -7.95 3.92 15.24
C TYR A 34 -6.72 3.17 14.73
N SER A 35 -6.92 2.07 14.03
CA SER A 35 -5.88 1.11 13.72
C SER A 35 -5.73 0.78 12.23
N TRP A 36 -6.62 1.28 11.37
CA TRP A 36 -6.52 1.09 9.94
C TRP A 36 -5.22 1.66 9.38
N LYS A 37 -4.69 1.00 8.34
CA LYS A 37 -3.46 1.35 7.62
C LYS A 37 -3.80 1.69 6.18
N GLU A 38 -2.77 1.96 5.39
CA GLU A 38 -2.88 2.35 3.99
C GLU A 38 -3.71 1.39 3.13
N GLU A 39 -3.54 0.07 3.31
CA GLU A 39 -4.30 -0.96 2.59
C GLU A 39 -5.83 -0.81 2.78
N GLN A 40 -6.27 -0.52 4.02
CA GLN A 40 -7.69 -0.33 4.31
C GLN A 40 -8.19 1.03 3.82
N TRP A 41 -7.35 2.08 3.86
CA TRP A 41 -7.70 3.39 3.30
C TRP A 41 -7.84 3.33 1.80
N GLU A 42 -6.90 2.64 1.13
CA GLU A 42 -6.95 2.41 -0.32
C GLU A 42 -8.18 1.60 -0.72
N SER A 43 -8.48 0.53 0.00
CA SER A 43 -9.69 -0.26 -0.25
C SER A 43 -10.95 0.60 -0.14
N LEU A 44 -11.08 1.40 0.94
CA LEU A 44 -12.23 2.28 1.12
C LEU A 44 -12.33 3.35 0.01
N PHE A 45 -11.20 3.97 -0.35
CA PHE A 45 -11.17 4.97 -1.41
C PHE A 45 -11.62 4.37 -2.74
N ASN A 46 -11.04 3.24 -3.12
CA ASN A 46 -11.36 2.56 -4.38
C ASN A 46 -12.80 2.04 -4.40
N ASP A 47 -13.31 1.52 -3.27
CA ASP A 47 -14.69 1.07 -3.14
C ASP A 47 -15.70 2.21 -3.42
N ILE A 48 -15.39 3.43 -3.00
CA ILE A 48 -16.25 4.60 -3.24
C ILE A 48 -15.98 5.19 -4.63
N TYR A 49 -14.72 5.31 -5.03
CA TYR A 49 -14.33 5.99 -6.26
C TYR A 49 -14.70 5.21 -7.52
N GLU A 50 -14.49 3.89 -7.52
CA GLU A 50 -14.67 3.02 -8.69
C GLU A 50 -16.10 2.51 -8.87
N ASN A 51 -16.89 2.46 -7.78
CA ASN A 51 -18.28 1.99 -7.84
C ASN A 51 -19.27 3.14 -8.15
N GLU A 52 -20.46 2.76 -8.54
CA GLU A 52 -21.56 3.69 -8.75
C GLU A 52 -22.08 4.28 -7.43
N SER A 53 -22.82 5.39 -7.52
CA SER A 53 -23.51 5.99 -6.37
C SER A 53 -24.44 4.98 -5.69
N GLY A 54 -24.48 4.98 -4.34
CA GLY A 54 -25.26 4.01 -3.58
C GLY A 54 -24.53 2.71 -3.27
N TYR A 55 -23.20 2.66 -3.42
CA TYR A 55 -22.38 1.50 -3.01
C TYR A 55 -22.59 1.17 -1.53
N PHE A 56 -22.68 -0.13 -1.20
CA PHE A 56 -22.87 -0.60 0.17
C PHE A 56 -21.56 -0.89 0.88
N LEU A 57 -21.27 -0.14 1.95
CA LEU A 57 -20.03 -0.27 2.74
C LEU A 57 -20.13 -1.22 3.93
N GLY A 58 -21.28 -1.79 4.21
CA GLY A 58 -21.47 -2.73 5.33
C GLY A 58 -22.35 -2.19 6.46
N THR A 59 -22.13 -2.67 7.68
CA THR A 59 -23.00 -2.38 8.84
C THR A 59 -22.27 -1.59 9.92
N ILE A 60 -23.04 -0.86 10.74
CA ILE A 60 -22.63 -0.32 12.04
C ILE A 60 -23.62 -0.78 13.10
N ILE A 61 -23.14 -1.10 14.30
CA ILE A 61 -23.97 -1.48 15.44
C ILE A 61 -23.85 -0.39 16.51
N CYS A 62 -25.00 0.14 16.91
CA CYS A 62 -25.10 1.22 17.86
C CYS A 62 -26.01 0.87 19.04
N ILE A 63 -25.75 1.52 20.18
CA ILE A 63 -26.61 1.52 21.37
C ILE A 63 -26.97 2.95 21.69
N SER A 64 -28.24 3.23 22.00
CA SER A 64 -28.64 4.55 22.51
C SER A 64 -28.14 4.71 23.96
N SER A 65 -27.18 5.60 24.19
CA SER A 65 -26.64 5.89 25.51
C SER A 65 -27.38 7.04 26.20
N GLU A 66 -27.74 8.06 25.43
CA GLU A 66 -28.49 9.24 25.86
C GLU A 66 -29.34 9.78 24.71
N THR A 67 -30.17 10.79 24.96
CA THR A 67 -30.90 11.45 23.89
C THR A 67 -29.96 12.01 22.83
N ASN A 68 -30.07 11.54 21.58
CA ASN A 68 -29.21 11.89 20.44
C ASN A 68 -27.73 11.48 20.57
N LYS A 69 -27.37 10.58 21.49
CA LYS A 69 -26.04 9.97 21.58
C LYS A 69 -26.12 8.48 21.37
N LEU A 70 -25.20 7.99 20.54
CA LEU A 70 -25.13 6.60 20.13
C LEU A 70 -23.72 6.07 20.39
N ASP A 71 -23.60 5.04 21.22
CA ASP A 71 -22.36 4.31 21.40
C ASP A 71 -22.14 3.35 20.23
N VAL A 72 -21.02 3.48 19.53
CA VAL A 72 -20.66 2.64 18.39
C VAL A 72 -19.96 1.39 18.88
N ILE A 73 -20.61 0.25 18.74
CA ILE A 73 -20.07 -1.06 19.16
C ILE A 73 -19.32 -1.73 18.02
N ASP A 74 -19.77 -1.56 16.77
CA ASP A 74 -19.06 -2.02 15.58
C ASP A 74 -19.11 -0.98 14.46
N GLY A 75 -18.11 -1.03 13.56
CA GLY A 75 -17.97 -0.10 12.45
C GLY A 75 -17.18 1.17 12.75
N GLN A 76 -16.58 1.30 13.95
CA GLN A 76 -15.84 2.49 14.38
C GLN A 76 -14.69 2.89 13.44
N GLN A 77 -13.91 1.92 12.93
CA GLN A 77 -12.80 2.18 12.03
C GLN A 77 -13.28 2.81 10.72
N ARG A 78 -14.37 2.27 10.20
CA ARG A 78 -15.01 2.75 8.96
C ARG A 78 -15.55 4.17 9.11
N LEU A 79 -16.32 4.43 10.18
CA LEU A 79 -16.84 5.78 10.45
C LEU A 79 -15.71 6.80 10.62
N THR A 80 -14.65 6.45 11.35
CA THR A 80 -13.48 7.32 11.54
C THR A 80 -12.81 7.63 10.20
N THR A 81 -12.58 6.62 9.38
CA THR A 81 -11.93 6.79 8.06
C THR A 81 -12.77 7.63 7.11
N LEU A 82 -14.09 7.38 7.04
CA LEU A 82 -15.01 8.19 6.23
C LEU A 82 -14.99 9.66 6.66
N SER A 83 -14.99 9.92 7.96
CA SER A 83 -14.91 11.28 8.47
C SER A 83 -13.57 11.96 8.13
N ILE A 84 -12.46 11.25 8.22
CA ILE A 84 -11.13 11.76 7.80
C ILE A 84 -11.11 12.04 6.30
N PHE A 85 -11.66 11.15 5.48
CA PHE A 85 -11.77 11.31 4.03
C PHE A 85 -12.60 12.54 3.67
N LEU A 86 -13.76 12.74 4.32
CA LEU A 86 -14.57 13.94 4.15
C LEU A 86 -13.81 15.22 4.53
N LEU A 87 -12.99 15.21 5.60
CA LEU A 87 -12.15 16.36 5.97
C LEU A 87 -11.08 16.66 4.92
N ALA A 88 -10.46 15.64 4.33
CA ALA A 88 -9.49 15.80 3.25
C ALA A 88 -10.17 16.40 2.01
N LEU A 89 -11.33 15.87 1.63
CA LEU A 89 -12.13 16.39 0.52
C LEU A 89 -12.55 17.85 0.75
N TYR A 90 -13.00 18.19 1.96
CA TYR A 90 -13.36 19.57 2.30
C TYR A 90 -12.16 20.52 2.18
N LYS A 91 -10.98 20.11 2.63
CA LYS A 91 -9.76 20.93 2.50
C LYS A 91 -9.45 21.22 1.03
N GLU A 92 -9.59 20.23 0.16
CA GLU A 92 -9.36 20.42 -1.28
C GLU A 92 -10.47 21.28 -1.90
N LEU A 93 -11.74 21.03 -1.63
CA LEU A 93 -12.85 21.86 -2.11
C LEU A 93 -12.67 23.34 -1.72
N LYS A 94 -12.20 23.61 -0.48
CA LYS A 94 -11.99 24.99 0.00
C LYS A 94 -11.01 25.79 -0.87
N LYS A 95 -10.10 25.17 -1.59
CA LYS A 95 -9.15 25.86 -2.51
C LYS A 95 -9.87 26.47 -3.71
N TYR A 96 -10.98 25.88 -4.14
CA TYR A 96 -11.69 26.26 -5.35
C TYR A 96 -12.96 27.08 -5.08
N THR A 97 -13.37 27.25 -3.82
CA THR A 97 -14.62 27.93 -3.44
C THR A 97 -14.65 29.41 -3.82
N SER A 98 -13.52 30.11 -3.86
CA SER A 98 -13.46 31.52 -4.24
C SER A 98 -13.89 31.79 -5.69
N HIS A 99 -13.79 30.80 -6.57
CA HIS A 99 -14.21 30.88 -7.98
C HIS A 99 -15.70 30.60 -8.16
N TYR A 100 -16.29 29.74 -7.31
CA TYR A 100 -17.70 29.35 -7.34
C TYR A 100 -18.65 30.36 -6.70
N LEU A 101 -18.14 31.23 -5.81
CA LEU A 101 -18.97 32.21 -5.10
C LEU A 101 -19.48 33.36 -5.98
N MET A 102 -19.07 33.42 -7.25
CA MET A 102 -19.38 34.56 -8.13
C MET A 102 -20.49 34.32 -9.15
N ASP A 103 -20.92 33.09 -9.41
CA ASP A 103 -21.96 32.79 -10.41
C ASP A 103 -22.92 31.68 -9.95
N ASP A 104 -24.15 31.68 -10.40
CA ASP A 104 -25.34 30.83 -10.32
C ASP A 104 -25.25 29.35 -9.75
N HIS A 105 -24.31 29.05 -8.86
CA HIS A 105 -24.08 27.72 -8.28
C HIS A 105 -24.62 27.59 -6.84
N GLU A 106 -25.91 27.92 -6.63
CA GLU A 106 -26.51 27.91 -5.29
C GLU A 106 -26.45 26.54 -4.60
N GLU A 107 -26.56 25.45 -5.35
CA GLU A 107 -26.51 24.08 -4.81
C GLU A 107 -25.14 23.72 -4.27
N GLU A 108 -24.06 23.98 -5.02
CA GLU A 108 -22.67 23.72 -4.63
C GLU A 108 -22.26 24.60 -3.45
N ILE A 109 -22.64 25.85 -3.45
CA ILE A 109 -22.43 26.79 -2.33
C ILE A 109 -23.12 26.27 -1.07
N SER A 110 -24.36 25.81 -1.18
CA SER A 110 -25.12 25.21 -0.08
C SER A 110 -24.42 23.96 0.46
N LYS A 111 -23.90 23.09 -0.41
CA LYS A 111 -23.11 21.90 -0.01
C LYS A 111 -21.88 22.30 0.80
N ILE A 112 -21.14 23.32 0.38
CA ILE A 112 -19.95 23.81 1.10
C ILE A 112 -20.32 24.43 2.44
N LEU A 113 -21.32 25.28 2.51
CA LEU A 113 -21.77 25.92 3.75
C LEU A 113 -22.25 24.90 4.78
N THR A 114 -22.92 23.85 4.33
CA THR A 114 -23.43 22.79 5.21
C THR A 114 -22.35 21.78 5.60
N PHE A 115 -21.18 21.79 4.96
CA PHE A 115 -20.12 20.79 5.20
C PHE A 115 -19.68 20.73 6.67
N LYS A 116 -19.62 21.85 7.37
CA LYS A 116 -19.30 21.88 8.81
C LYS A 116 -20.26 21.04 9.66
N THR A 117 -21.50 20.86 9.20
CA THR A 117 -22.51 20.07 9.92
C THR A 117 -22.21 18.58 9.94
N TYR A 118 -21.34 18.08 9.04
CA TYR A 118 -20.85 16.70 9.07
C TYR A 118 -20.01 16.40 10.31
N PHE A 119 -19.30 17.39 10.82
CA PHE A 119 -18.33 17.22 11.90
C PHE A 119 -18.80 17.78 13.22
N LYS A 120 -19.65 18.80 13.22
CA LYS A 120 -20.13 19.46 14.42
C LYS A 120 -21.66 19.63 14.41
N SER A 121 -22.27 19.37 15.58
CA SER A 121 -23.66 19.67 15.88
C SER A 121 -23.72 20.47 17.17
N ASN A 122 -24.35 21.66 17.15
CA ASN A 122 -24.45 22.54 18.34
C ASN A 122 -23.12 22.77 19.08
N LYS A 123 -22.01 22.98 18.33
CA LYS A 123 -20.64 23.13 18.82
C LYS A 123 -19.96 21.82 19.29
N GLU A 124 -20.67 20.71 19.39
CA GLU A 124 -20.10 19.41 19.73
C GLU A 124 -19.64 18.63 18.49
N ILE A 125 -18.56 17.86 18.63
CA ILE A 125 -18.07 16.98 17.57
C ILE A 125 -19.01 15.78 17.44
N ARG A 126 -19.42 15.45 16.21
CA ARG A 126 -20.37 14.36 15.95
C ARG A 126 -19.81 12.98 16.21
N LEU A 127 -18.54 12.76 15.90
CA LEU A 127 -17.85 11.50 16.12
C LEU A 127 -16.79 11.69 17.18
N CYS A 128 -17.02 11.17 18.40
CA CYS A 128 -16.06 11.16 19.48
C CYS A 128 -15.29 9.85 19.47
N LEU A 129 -13.99 9.92 19.22
CA LEU A 129 -13.14 8.73 19.22
C LEU A 129 -12.80 8.29 20.66
N SER A 130 -12.38 7.03 20.79
CA SER A 130 -11.85 6.52 22.05
C SER A 130 -10.73 7.41 22.60
N MET A 131 -10.72 7.64 23.91
CA MET A 131 -9.72 8.47 24.60
C MET A 131 -8.33 7.81 24.70
N GLN A 132 -8.16 6.60 24.20
CA GLN A 132 -6.89 5.88 24.23
C GLN A 132 -5.83 6.55 23.33
N ASN A 133 -4.58 6.59 23.82
CA ASN A 133 -3.38 6.96 23.05
C ASN A 133 -3.47 8.25 22.21
N ASN A 134 -4.07 9.31 22.73
CA ASN A 134 -4.29 10.59 22.03
C ASN A 134 -5.24 10.53 20.82
N ASN A 135 -5.90 9.42 20.56
CA ASN A 135 -6.72 9.20 19.39
C ASN A 135 -7.80 10.28 19.19
N ASN A 136 -8.59 10.54 20.23
CA ASN A 136 -9.62 11.59 20.20
C ASN A 136 -9.02 13.01 20.13
N LYS A 137 -7.88 13.23 20.79
CA LYS A 137 -7.18 14.52 20.78
C LYS A 137 -6.68 14.86 19.38
N ASP A 138 -6.11 13.89 18.68
CA ASP A 138 -5.61 14.06 17.31
C ASP A 138 -6.74 14.33 16.32
N TYR A 139 -7.84 13.59 16.47
CA TYR A 139 -9.00 13.75 15.61
C TYR A 139 -9.69 15.11 15.84
N LYS A 140 -9.83 15.53 17.10
CA LYS A 140 -10.36 16.85 17.46
C LYS A 140 -9.49 17.96 16.87
N TYR A 141 -8.16 17.86 17.04
CA TYR A 141 -7.23 18.81 16.44
C TYR A 141 -7.39 18.87 14.91
N LEU A 142 -7.50 17.72 14.23
CA LEU A 142 -7.69 17.68 12.78
C LEU A 142 -8.95 18.46 12.34
N ILE A 143 -10.07 18.26 13.04
CA ILE A 143 -11.32 18.99 12.76
C ILE A 143 -11.12 20.50 12.98
N GLU A 144 -10.55 20.90 14.11
CA GLU A 144 -10.32 22.31 14.46
C GLU A 144 -9.32 22.97 13.49
N ASN A 145 -8.27 22.26 13.07
CA ASN A 145 -7.31 22.76 12.10
C ASN A 145 -7.98 23.04 10.73
N ILE A 146 -8.81 22.11 10.24
CA ILE A 146 -9.42 22.23 8.92
C ILE A 146 -10.60 23.22 8.91
N LEU A 147 -11.43 23.22 9.96
CA LEU A 147 -12.64 24.05 10.00
C LEU A 147 -12.43 25.43 10.61
N GLU A 148 -11.46 25.58 11.54
CA GLU A 148 -11.29 26.76 12.39
C GLU A 148 -9.87 27.36 12.28
N ASN A 149 -8.99 26.77 11.44
CA ASN A 149 -7.58 27.16 11.25
C ASN A 149 -6.76 27.10 12.57
N ASN A 150 -7.07 26.17 13.49
CA ASN A 150 -6.28 25.95 14.68
C ASN A 150 -4.90 25.39 14.30
N THR A 151 -3.81 26.07 14.72
CA THR A 151 -2.43 25.69 14.42
C THR A 151 -1.72 24.96 15.56
N ASP A 152 -2.35 24.85 16.74
CA ASP A 152 -1.76 24.26 17.94
C ASP A 152 -1.72 22.73 17.85
N SER A 153 -0.77 22.22 17.07
CA SER A 153 -0.63 20.79 16.81
C SER A 153 -0.21 19.99 18.05
N PRO A 154 -0.88 18.87 18.37
CA PRO A 154 -0.40 17.97 19.41
C PRO A 154 1.02 17.43 19.10
N LYS A 155 1.86 17.29 20.12
CA LYS A 155 3.22 16.76 19.97
C LYS A 155 3.20 15.41 19.21
N ASN A 156 4.05 15.25 18.22
CA ASN A 156 4.17 14.06 17.36
C ASN A 156 2.89 13.71 16.55
N TYR A 157 1.98 14.65 16.33
CA TYR A 157 0.74 14.45 15.56
C TYR A 157 1.02 13.86 14.17
N GLY A 158 1.98 14.42 13.43
CA GLY A 158 2.32 14.01 12.05
C GLY A 158 2.71 12.52 11.92
N ASN A 159 3.22 11.91 12.98
CA ASN A 159 3.64 10.50 12.97
C ASN A 159 2.51 9.52 13.32
N ARG A 160 1.34 10.03 13.73
CA ARG A 160 0.24 9.19 14.20
C ARG A 160 -0.79 8.89 13.09
N ARG A 161 -1.59 7.85 13.29
CA ARG A 161 -2.47 7.27 12.26
C ARG A 161 -3.52 8.24 11.72
N ILE A 162 -4.09 9.10 12.55
CA ILE A 162 -5.09 10.09 12.12
C ILE A 162 -4.48 11.04 11.07
N SER A 163 -3.28 11.56 11.35
CA SER A 163 -2.56 12.43 10.42
C SER A 163 -2.16 11.71 9.14
N LYS A 164 -1.66 10.47 9.27
CA LYS A 164 -1.27 9.65 8.10
C LYS A 164 -2.46 9.33 7.20
N ALA A 165 -3.60 8.97 7.79
CA ALA A 165 -4.83 8.73 7.01
C ALA A 165 -5.30 9.99 6.28
N PHE A 166 -5.23 11.13 6.96
CA PHE A 166 -5.63 12.42 6.37
C PHE A 166 -4.73 12.79 5.18
N ASN A 167 -3.42 12.70 5.33
CA ASN A 167 -2.47 12.98 4.27
C ASN A 167 -2.64 12.00 3.10
N TYR A 168 -2.83 10.71 3.39
CA TYR A 168 -3.12 9.71 2.36
C TYR A 168 -4.30 10.12 1.45
N PHE A 169 -5.43 10.54 2.04
CA PHE A 169 -6.59 10.96 1.26
C PHE A 169 -6.34 12.27 0.51
N LEU A 170 -5.59 13.22 1.09
CA LEU A 170 -5.18 14.43 0.39
C LEU A 170 -4.33 14.09 -0.84
N ASP A 171 -3.35 13.22 -0.70
CA ASP A 171 -2.46 12.82 -1.78
C ASP A 171 -3.23 12.09 -2.89
N LYS A 172 -4.14 11.18 -2.54
CA LYS A 172 -5.00 10.50 -3.51
C LYS A 172 -5.91 11.48 -4.26
N ILE A 173 -6.58 12.39 -3.58
CA ILE A 173 -7.41 13.42 -4.21
C ILE A 173 -6.55 14.33 -5.11
N SER A 174 -5.39 14.77 -4.64
CA SER A 174 -4.48 15.62 -5.41
C SER A 174 -3.98 14.91 -6.67
N LEU A 175 -3.72 13.61 -6.59
CA LEU A 175 -3.32 12.80 -7.74
C LEU A 175 -4.43 12.75 -8.80
N GLU A 176 -5.68 12.53 -8.40
CA GLU A 176 -6.82 12.52 -9.32
C GLU A 176 -7.00 13.89 -10.02
N LEU A 177 -6.70 14.98 -9.32
CA LEU A 177 -6.80 16.34 -9.86
C LEU A 177 -5.58 16.75 -10.70
N SER A 178 -4.46 16.06 -10.61
CA SER A 178 -3.19 16.45 -11.25
C SER A 178 -3.26 16.49 -12.79
N TYR A 179 -4.16 15.72 -13.38
CA TYR A 179 -4.38 15.64 -14.83
C TYR A 179 -5.38 16.68 -15.35
N ILE A 180 -5.96 17.51 -14.48
CA ILE A 180 -6.98 18.48 -14.81
C ILE A 180 -6.36 19.87 -14.65
N ASN A 181 -6.31 20.66 -15.71
CA ASN A 181 -5.72 22.01 -15.67
C ASN A 181 -6.73 23.08 -15.26
N ASP A 182 -8.01 22.85 -15.52
CA ASP A 182 -9.08 23.82 -15.25
C ASP A 182 -9.61 23.69 -13.81
N ASN A 183 -9.67 24.83 -13.09
CA ASN A 183 -10.12 24.84 -11.69
C ASN A 183 -11.61 24.55 -11.55
N GLU A 184 -12.42 24.91 -12.52
CA GLU A 184 -13.86 24.60 -12.52
C GLU A 184 -14.09 23.10 -12.67
N GLU A 185 -13.36 22.46 -13.60
CA GLU A 185 -13.42 21.02 -13.78
C GLU A 185 -12.89 20.26 -12.55
N ARG A 186 -11.83 20.74 -11.90
CA ARG A 186 -11.35 20.20 -10.61
C ARG A 186 -12.44 20.23 -9.54
N ALA A 187 -13.12 21.38 -9.41
CA ALA A 187 -14.22 21.49 -8.44
C ALA A 187 -15.37 20.54 -8.76
N ARG A 188 -15.76 20.41 -10.04
CA ARG A 188 -16.79 19.44 -10.47
C ARG A 188 -16.43 18.00 -10.11
N VAL A 189 -15.18 17.60 -10.29
CA VAL A 189 -14.69 16.25 -9.90
C VAL A 189 -14.80 16.06 -8.39
N LEU A 190 -14.44 17.06 -7.60
CA LEU A 190 -14.55 17.00 -6.13
C LEU A 190 -16.02 16.93 -5.66
N PHE A 191 -16.93 17.68 -6.29
CA PHE A 191 -18.36 17.57 -5.98
C PHE A 191 -18.94 16.21 -6.37
N LYS A 192 -18.56 15.65 -7.52
CA LYS A 192 -18.95 14.29 -7.88
C LYS A 192 -18.45 13.26 -6.86
N LEU A 193 -17.22 13.41 -6.36
CA LEU A 193 -16.69 12.55 -5.31
C LEU A 193 -17.47 12.73 -3.99
N LEU A 194 -17.83 13.97 -3.63
CA LEU A 194 -18.69 14.24 -2.47
C LEU A 194 -20.04 13.56 -2.61
N ASP A 195 -20.68 13.65 -3.77
CA ASP A 195 -21.98 13.03 -4.03
C ASP A 195 -21.91 11.49 -3.97
N LYS A 196 -20.81 10.89 -4.46
CA LYS A 196 -20.54 9.45 -4.29
C LYS A 196 -20.42 9.06 -2.82
N ILE A 197 -19.62 9.78 -2.03
CA ILE A 197 -19.50 9.54 -0.59
C ILE A 197 -20.87 9.70 0.09
N ASN A 198 -21.58 10.76 -0.20
CA ASN A 198 -22.87 11.09 0.41
C ASN A 198 -23.93 10.01 0.15
N SER A 199 -23.97 9.48 -1.07
CA SER A 199 -24.92 8.44 -1.49
C SER A 199 -24.54 7.03 -1.03
N THR A 200 -23.29 6.83 -0.58
CA THR A 200 -22.82 5.53 -0.09
C THR A 200 -23.68 5.04 1.08
N LEU A 201 -24.00 3.74 1.09
CA LEU A 201 -24.96 3.14 1.99
C LEU A 201 -24.30 2.37 3.12
N ILE A 202 -24.87 2.51 4.32
CA ILE A 202 -24.55 1.71 5.50
C ILE A 202 -25.86 1.22 6.12
N VAL A 203 -25.90 -0.02 6.59
CA VAL A 203 -26.98 -0.49 7.46
C VAL A 203 -26.63 -0.18 8.91
N LYS A 204 -27.39 0.74 9.51
CA LYS A 204 -27.31 1.07 10.94
C LYS A 204 -28.24 0.14 11.70
N ILE A 205 -27.69 -0.58 12.68
CA ILE A 205 -28.43 -1.49 13.55
C ILE A 205 -28.39 -0.93 14.96
N ASP A 206 -29.56 -0.62 15.48
CA ASP A 206 -29.72 -0.15 16.86
C ASP A 206 -30.12 -1.32 17.75
N THR A 207 -29.48 -1.43 18.91
CA THR A 207 -29.74 -2.46 19.91
C THR A 207 -30.12 -1.83 21.24
N LYS A 208 -30.87 -2.60 22.03
CA LYS A 208 -31.41 -2.11 23.29
C LYS A 208 -30.35 -1.90 24.37
N ASP A 209 -29.31 -2.76 24.38
CA ASP A 209 -28.32 -2.82 25.43
C ASP A 209 -27.00 -3.42 24.92
N ALA A 210 -25.93 -3.26 25.72
CA ALA A 210 -24.58 -3.72 25.38
C ALA A 210 -24.50 -5.24 25.18
N SER A 211 -25.26 -6.02 25.96
CA SER A 211 -25.31 -7.47 25.84
C SER A 211 -25.89 -7.89 24.48
N SER A 212 -27.00 -7.26 24.07
CA SER A 212 -27.62 -7.49 22.77
C SER A 212 -26.71 -7.08 21.61
N ALA A 213 -26.03 -5.93 21.75
CA ALA A 213 -25.05 -5.45 20.76
C ALA A 213 -23.88 -6.43 20.64
N PHE A 214 -23.35 -6.92 21.75
CA PHE A 214 -22.23 -7.87 21.77
C PHE A 214 -22.62 -9.22 21.16
N ILE A 215 -23.79 -9.79 21.53
CA ILE A 215 -24.30 -11.02 20.95
C ILE A 215 -24.55 -10.85 19.43
N LEU A 216 -25.05 -9.69 19.02
CA LEU A 216 -25.24 -9.38 17.60
C LEU A 216 -23.90 -9.24 16.88
N PHE A 217 -22.95 -8.53 17.48
CA PHE A 217 -21.58 -8.40 16.98
C PHE A 217 -20.91 -9.77 16.83
N GLU A 218 -20.97 -10.63 17.85
CA GLU A 218 -20.48 -12.00 17.76
C GLU A 218 -21.28 -12.82 16.75
N SER A 219 -22.58 -12.62 16.65
CA SER A 219 -23.45 -13.33 15.70
C SER A 219 -23.22 -12.89 14.26
N ILE A 220 -22.99 -11.61 14.02
CA ILE A 220 -22.60 -11.06 12.71
C ILE A 220 -21.13 -11.44 12.41
N ASN A 221 -20.26 -11.43 13.41
CA ASN A 221 -18.85 -11.83 13.26
C ASN A 221 -18.63 -13.36 13.42
N ASN A 222 -19.43 -14.13 14.17
CA ASN A 222 -19.29 -15.57 14.42
C ASN A 222 -20.32 -16.45 13.71
N ARG A 223 -21.47 -15.92 13.30
CA ARG A 223 -22.33 -16.52 12.27
C ARG A 223 -22.16 -15.85 10.92
N GLY A 224 -21.51 -14.75 10.90
CA GLY A 224 -20.93 -14.00 9.83
C GLY A 224 -19.43 -13.82 9.99
N MET A 225 -18.65 -14.81 10.45
CA MET A 225 -17.57 -15.13 9.59
C MET A 225 -18.25 -15.48 8.28
N VAL A 226 -18.43 -14.50 7.43
CA VAL A 226 -18.46 -14.73 5.99
C VAL A 226 -17.34 -15.73 5.83
N LEU A 227 -17.72 -17.01 5.69
CA LEU A 227 -16.75 -18.07 5.48
C LEU A 227 -15.88 -17.51 4.40
N THR A 228 -14.66 -17.22 4.73
CA THR A 228 -13.77 -16.56 3.78
C THR A 228 -13.74 -17.43 2.53
N PRO A 229 -13.47 -16.94 1.35
CA PRO A 229 -13.27 -17.80 0.17
C PRO A 229 -12.38 -19.01 0.50
N ILE A 230 -11.39 -18.80 1.36
CA ILE A 230 -10.49 -19.86 1.85
C ILE A 230 -11.22 -20.92 2.66
N ASP A 231 -12.09 -20.53 3.59
CA ASP A 231 -12.88 -21.47 4.42
C ASP A 231 -13.89 -22.24 3.57
N LEU A 232 -14.54 -21.59 2.60
CA LEU A 232 -15.49 -22.23 1.70
C LEU A 232 -14.83 -23.25 0.78
N ILE A 233 -13.64 -22.93 0.25
CA ILE A 233 -12.85 -23.86 -0.57
C ILE A 233 -12.41 -25.05 0.29
N LYS A 234 -11.92 -24.81 1.53
CA LYS A 234 -11.59 -25.86 2.49
C LYS A 234 -12.79 -26.78 2.76
N ASN A 235 -13.93 -26.19 3.09
CA ASN A 235 -15.15 -26.97 3.40
C ASN A 235 -15.62 -27.80 2.20
N ASN A 236 -15.52 -27.26 0.97
CA ASN A 236 -15.79 -28.02 -0.25
C ASN A 236 -14.84 -29.20 -0.43
N LEU A 237 -13.53 -29.01 -0.17
CA LEU A 237 -12.53 -30.09 -0.21
C LEU A 237 -12.85 -31.17 0.83
N ILE A 238 -13.10 -30.77 2.08
CA ILE A 238 -13.46 -31.73 3.14
C ILE A 238 -14.72 -32.52 2.74
N SER A 239 -15.77 -31.83 2.34
CA SER A 239 -17.04 -32.48 1.94
C SER A 239 -16.84 -33.46 0.79
N LYS A 240 -16.06 -33.10 -0.23
CA LYS A 240 -15.84 -33.95 -1.41
C LYS A 240 -14.94 -35.15 -1.13
N LEU A 241 -13.92 -34.98 -0.30
CA LEU A 241 -12.92 -35.99 -0.03
C LEU A 241 -13.31 -36.93 1.14
N SER A 242 -14.32 -36.57 1.93
CA SER A 242 -14.79 -37.38 3.09
C SER A 242 -15.31 -38.78 2.71
N SER A 243 -15.58 -39.02 1.44
CA SER A 243 -15.91 -40.39 0.97
C SER A 243 -14.68 -41.30 0.89
N ASN A 244 -13.47 -40.78 0.78
CA ASN A 244 -12.25 -41.54 0.56
C ASN A 244 -11.21 -41.36 1.68
N GLU A 245 -11.27 -40.26 2.40
CA GLU A 245 -10.34 -39.91 3.49
C GLU A 245 -11.13 -39.34 4.68
N SER A 246 -10.62 -39.48 5.91
CA SER A 246 -11.29 -38.86 7.05
C SER A 246 -11.20 -37.32 6.97
N PRO A 247 -12.24 -36.59 7.44
CA PRO A 247 -12.23 -35.12 7.47
C PRO A 247 -11.00 -34.53 8.16
N GLU A 248 -10.49 -35.20 9.20
CA GLU A 248 -9.31 -34.80 9.95
C GLU A 248 -8.05 -34.80 9.04
N LYS A 249 -7.85 -35.86 8.25
CA LYS A 249 -6.72 -35.96 7.30
C LYS A 249 -6.79 -34.91 6.21
N VAL A 250 -7.97 -34.62 5.67
CA VAL A 250 -8.16 -33.56 4.69
C VAL A 250 -7.85 -32.20 5.32
N ASN A 251 -8.29 -31.99 6.57
CA ASN A 251 -7.98 -30.76 7.30
C ASN A 251 -6.46 -30.62 7.57
N GLU A 252 -5.76 -31.68 7.94
CA GLU A 252 -4.29 -31.68 8.11
C GLU A 252 -3.59 -31.29 6.81
N LYS A 253 -4.01 -31.85 5.67
CA LYS A 253 -3.49 -31.48 4.35
C LYS A 253 -3.70 -29.99 4.05
N TRP A 254 -4.89 -29.46 4.36
CA TRP A 254 -5.19 -28.04 4.21
C TRP A 254 -4.33 -27.17 5.13
N GLN A 255 -4.10 -27.60 6.38
CA GLN A 255 -3.24 -26.87 7.32
C GLN A 255 -1.81 -26.75 6.81
N ASN A 256 -1.29 -27.69 6.04
CA ASN A 256 0.02 -27.55 5.40
C ASN A 256 0.08 -26.37 4.44
N ILE A 257 -1.01 -26.10 3.68
CA ILE A 257 -1.10 -24.91 2.81
C ILE A 257 -1.11 -23.63 3.66
N ILE A 258 -1.92 -23.62 4.72
CA ILE A 258 -2.05 -22.46 5.63
C ILE A 258 -0.72 -22.17 6.36
N ASN A 259 -0.01 -23.22 6.80
CA ASN A 259 1.28 -23.10 7.47
C ASN A 259 2.37 -22.55 6.52
N ASN A 260 2.29 -22.88 5.24
CA ASN A 260 3.18 -22.32 4.23
C ASN A 260 2.86 -20.83 3.95
N ILE A 261 1.59 -20.42 4.07
CA ILE A 261 1.13 -19.06 3.74
C ILE A 261 0.30 -18.53 4.91
N ASN A 262 0.95 -17.88 5.86
CA ASN A 262 0.38 -17.57 7.18
C ASN A 262 -0.72 -16.50 7.17
N ASP A 263 -0.73 -15.55 6.21
CA ASP A 263 -1.73 -14.49 6.19
C ASP A 263 -2.83 -14.73 5.15
N TYR A 264 -4.03 -14.30 5.48
CA TYR A 264 -5.24 -14.50 4.68
C TYR A 264 -5.13 -13.89 3.27
N GLU A 265 -4.64 -12.68 3.14
CA GLU A 265 -4.55 -11.99 1.84
C GLU A 265 -3.55 -12.71 0.91
N SER A 266 -2.45 -13.19 1.44
CA SER A 266 -1.49 -14.01 0.69
C SER A 266 -2.06 -15.37 0.30
N GLN A 267 -2.91 -15.99 1.14
CA GLN A 267 -3.64 -17.22 0.79
C GLN A 267 -4.60 -17.00 -0.38
N VAL A 268 -5.41 -15.95 -0.33
CA VAL A 268 -6.31 -15.57 -1.43
C VAL A 268 -5.52 -15.29 -2.70
N ARG A 269 -4.42 -14.58 -2.57
CA ARG A 269 -3.53 -14.22 -3.69
C ARG A 269 -2.87 -15.45 -4.30
N PHE A 270 -2.39 -16.38 -3.46
CA PHE A 270 -1.85 -17.67 -3.92
C PHE A 270 -2.85 -18.44 -4.76
N LEU A 271 -4.08 -18.61 -4.28
CA LEU A 271 -5.11 -19.32 -5.03
C LEU A 271 -5.48 -18.62 -6.35
N ARG A 272 -5.51 -17.29 -6.36
CA ARG A 272 -5.71 -16.51 -7.60
C ARG A 272 -4.56 -16.72 -8.58
N HIS A 273 -3.31 -16.57 -8.14
CA HIS A 273 -2.12 -16.80 -8.95
C HIS A 273 -2.09 -18.23 -9.47
N TYR A 274 -2.31 -19.21 -8.60
CA TYR A 274 -2.37 -20.62 -8.98
C TYR A 274 -3.34 -20.84 -10.15
N TYR A 275 -4.58 -20.42 -10.03
CA TYR A 275 -5.56 -20.58 -11.12
C TYR A 275 -5.15 -19.82 -12.37
N ASN A 276 -4.79 -18.55 -12.24
CA ASN A 276 -4.45 -17.69 -13.38
C ASN A 276 -3.25 -18.21 -14.18
N ILE A 277 -2.30 -18.84 -13.51
CA ILE A 277 -1.13 -19.46 -14.14
C ILE A 277 -1.54 -20.79 -14.78
N PHE A 278 -1.91 -21.75 -13.95
CA PHE A 278 -1.97 -23.15 -14.34
C PHE A 278 -3.19 -23.48 -15.20
N SER A 279 -4.32 -22.78 -15.04
CA SER A 279 -5.52 -23.02 -15.85
C SER A 279 -5.32 -22.68 -17.34
N ASN A 280 -4.34 -21.84 -17.66
CA ASN A 280 -4.03 -21.42 -19.03
C ASN A 280 -2.94 -22.28 -19.70
N LEU A 281 -2.28 -23.18 -18.95
CA LEU A 281 -1.20 -24.01 -19.49
C LEU A 281 -1.75 -25.18 -20.32
N SER A 282 -1.03 -25.55 -21.36
CA SER A 282 -1.35 -26.68 -22.24
C SER A 282 -1.41 -27.99 -21.48
N LEU A 283 -0.54 -28.18 -20.50
CA LEU A 283 -0.38 -29.38 -19.68
C LEU A 283 -1.16 -29.38 -18.35
N TYR A 284 -2.02 -28.36 -18.12
CA TYR A 284 -2.76 -28.29 -16.86
C TYR A 284 -3.75 -29.45 -16.71
N LYS A 285 -3.58 -30.20 -15.62
CA LYS A 285 -4.35 -31.42 -15.35
C LYS A 285 -5.83 -31.18 -15.01
N PHE A 286 -6.17 -29.99 -14.48
CA PHE A 286 -7.49 -29.70 -13.94
C PHE A 286 -8.30 -28.75 -14.83
N LYS A 287 -8.25 -28.94 -16.16
CA LYS A 287 -8.98 -28.11 -17.11
C LYS A 287 -10.48 -28.15 -16.84
N VAL A 288 -10.98 -27.06 -16.27
CA VAL A 288 -12.41 -26.84 -16.09
C VAL A 288 -12.78 -25.61 -16.92
N LYS A 289 -13.66 -25.78 -17.92
CA LYS A 289 -14.27 -24.65 -18.59
C LYS A 289 -15.31 -24.05 -17.64
N ILE A 290 -15.01 -22.90 -17.10
CA ILE A 290 -15.95 -22.11 -16.32
C ILE A 290 -16.42 -20.97 -17.22
N ASN A 291 -17.70 -21.04 -17.61
CA ASN A 291 -18.29 -20.01 -18.50
C ASN A 291 -18.11 -18.62 -17.84
N ASP A 292 -17.73 -17.63 -18.62
CA ASP A 292 -17.56 -16.23 -18.23
C ASP A 292 -16.44 -15.94 -17.21
N VAL A 293 -15.48 -16.85 -17.02
CA VAL A 293 -14.32 -16.63 -16.17
C VAL A 293 -13.02 -16.66 -16.97
N ASN A 294 -12.50 -15.49 -17.28
CA ASN A 294 -11.21 -15.35 -17.97
C ASN A 294 -10.01 -15.34 -16.99
N LYS A 295 -10.22 -14.86 -15.76
CA LYS A 295 -9.21 -14.85 -14.71
C LYS A 295 -9.86 -14.98 -13.31
N ALA A 296 -9.10 -15.50 -12.36
CA ALA A 296 -9.50 -15.53 -10.96
C ALA A 296 -9.43 -14.14 -10.33
N ALA A 297 -10.52 -13.76 -9.68
CA ALA A 297 -10.66 -12.60 -8.81
C ALA A 297 -11.18 -13.08 -7.45
N LYS A 298 -11.09 -12.25 -6.40
CA LYS A 298 -11.60 -12.60 -5.07
C LYS A 298 -13.08 -13.01 -5.10
N SER A 299 -13.88 -12.32 -5.93
CA SER A 299 -15.32 -12.54 -6.07
C SER A 299 -15.73 -13.86 -6.73
N ASN A 300 -14.91 -14.41 -7.63
CA ASN A 300 -15.22 -15.64 -8.37
C ASN A 300 -14.42 -16.88 -7.89
N LEU A 301 -13.53 -16.72 -6.91
CA LEU A 301 -12.59 -17.74 -6.46
C LEU A 301 -13.30 -19.00 -5.97
N ILE A 302 -14.37 -18.84 -5.18
CA ILE A 302 -15.17 -19.96 -4.66
C ILE A 302 -15.76 -20.77 -5.83
N ARG A 303 -16.36 -20.10 -6.80
CA ARG A 303 -16.95 -20.74 -7.98
C ARG A 303 -15.92 -21.54 -8.76
N ILE A 304 -14.74 -20.97 -8.99
CA ILE A 304 -13.62 -21.62 -9.67
C ILE A 304 -13.22 -22.90 -8.97
N TYR A 305 -12.88 -22.81 -7.69
CA TYR A 305 -12.39 -23.96 -6.94
C TYR A 305 -13.46 -25.01 -6.70
N SER A 306 -14.74 -24.62 -6.54
CA SER A 306 -15.84 -25.57 -6.45
C SER A 306 -15.94 -26.44 -7.71
N GLU A 307 -15.77 -25.86 -8.89
CA GLU A 307 -15.81 -26.64 -10.13
C GLU A 307 -14.58 -27.57 -10.28
N ILE A 308 -13.39 -27.12 -9.89
CA ILE A 308 -12.18 -27.96 -9.94
C ILE A 308 -12.30 -29.13 -8.96
N ILE A 309 -12.76 -28.87 -7.73
CA ILE A 309 -12.89 -29.86 -6.65
C ILE A 309 -13.87 -30.97 -7.01
N LYS A 310 -14.95 -30.69 -7.77
CA LYS A 310 -15.94 -31.69 -8.17
C LYS A 310 -15.32 -32.95 -8.76
N ASN A 311 -14.29 -32.78 -9.60
CA ASN A 311 -13.69 -33.88 -10.36
C ASN A 311 -12.26 -34.21 -9.92
N ASN A 312 -11.53 -33.27 -9.32
CA ASN A 312 -10.08 -33.36 -9.11
C ASN A 312 -9.64 -33.02 -7.67
N GLY A 313 -10.51 -33.09 -6.68
CA GLY A 313 -10.23 -32.61 -5.31
C GLY A 313 -8.98 -33.21 -4.67
N SER A 314 -8.74 -34.53 -4.82
CA SER A 314 -7.58 -35.21 -4.23
C SER A 314 -6.25 -34.77 -4.85
N ASP A 315 -6.20 -34.67 -6.18
CA ASP A 315 -4.98 -34.25 -6.86
C ASP A 315 -4.72 -32.76 -6.69
N LEU A 316 -5.80 -31.97 -6.68
CA LEU A 316 -5.74 -30.53 -6.43
C LEU A 316 -5.09 -30.20 -5.09
N ILE A 317 -5.52 -30.87 -3.99
CA ILE A 317 -4.98 -30.56 -2.66
C ILE A 317 -3.49 -30.90 -2.57
N GLN A 318 -3.05 -31.99 -3.19
CA GLN A 318 -1.62 -32.35 -3.25
C GLN A 318 -0.81 -31.33 -4.03
N ASP A 319 -1.33 -30.88 -5.18
CA ASP A 319 -0.68 -29.89 -6.02
C ASP A 319 -0.62 -28.51 -5.31
N LEU A 320 -1.69 -28.13 -4.61
CA LEU A 320 -1.71 -26.90 -3.81
C LEU A 320 -0.69 -26.93 -2.66
N ILE A 321 -0.55 -28.05 -1.95
CA ILE A 321 0.46 -28.22 -0.89
C ILE A 321 1.85 -28.01 -1.47
N TYR A 322 2.17 -28.69 -2.55
CA TYR A 322 3.48 -28.57 -3.19
C TYR A 322 3.77 -27.13 -3.66
N LYS A 323 2.83 -26.53 -4.39
CA LYS A 323 2.99 -25.17 -4.90
C LYS A 323 2.96 -24.09 -3.83
N SER A 324 2.24 -24.31 -2.73
CA SER A 324 2.29 -23.40 -1.57
C SER A 324 3.67 -23.37 -0.92
N SER A 325 4.41 -24.48 -0.94
CA SER A 325 5.80 -24.50 -0.42
C SER A 325 6.74 -23.68 -1.30
N ILE A 326 6.58 -23.72 -2.62
CA ILE A 326 7.32 -22.83 -3.53
C ILE A 326 6.91 -21.37 -3.29
N TYR A 327 5.61 -21.11 -3.20
CA TYR A 327 5.10 -19.76 -2.98
C TYR A 327 5.56 -19.16 -1.66
N ASN A 328 5.71 -19.98 -0.61
CA ASN A 328 6.31 -19.54 0.66
C ASN A 328 7.71 -18.97 0.48
N ASN A 329 8.56 -19.60 -0.34
CA ASN A 329 9.90 -19.08 -0.63
C ASN A 329 9.86 -17.72 -1.35
N LEU A 330 8.83 -17.47 -2.16
CA LEU A 330 8.67 -16.19 -2.85
C LEU A 330 8.24 -15.06 -1.90
N ILE A 331 7.34 -15.34 -0.95
CA ILE A 331 6.80 -14.32 -0.02
C ILE A 331 7.63 -14.19 1.26
N ASN A 332 8.39 -15.22 1.63
CA ASN A 332 9.23 -15.28 2.84
C ASN A 332 10.68 -15.66 2.51
N PRO A 333 11.39 -14.95 1.63
CA PRO A 333 12.73 -15.36 1.17
C PRO A 333 13.75 -15.47 2.29
N ARG A 334 13.57 -14.77 3.41
CA ARG A 334 14.45 -14.87 4.59
C ARG A 334 14.45 -16.24 5.24
N ASN A 335 13.37 -17.01 5.07
CA ASN A 335 13.21 -18.37 5.60
C ASN A 335 13.74 -19.46 4.65
N ILE A 336 14.28 -19.08 3.48
CA ILE A 336 14.87 -20.03 2.52
C ILE A 336 16.07 -20.71 3.16
N ASP A 337 16.06 -22.05 3.13
CA ASP A 337 17.21 -22.86 3.58
C ASP A 337 18.45 -22.51 2.74
N GLU A 338 19.53 -22.14 3.41
CA GLU A 338 20.80 -21.76 2.78
C GLU A 338 21.45 -22.89 1.95
N ARG A 339 21.05 -24.14 2.19
CA ARG A 339 21.47 -25.33 1.43
C ARG A 339 20.50 -25.69 0.31
N GLY A 340 19.36 -24.99 0.22
CA GLY A 340 18.31 -25.25 -0.76
C GLY A 340 18.64 -24.69 -2.15
N ILE A 341 17.98 -25.20 -3.17
CA ILE A 341 18.13 -24.75 -4.57
C ILE A 341 17.77 -23.27 -4.78
N TYR A 342 16.97 -22.71 -3.87
CA TYR A 342 16.54 -21.32 -3.91
C TYR A 342 17.48 -20.35 -3.18
N ALA A 343 18.49 -20.84 -2.44
CA ALA A 343 19.39 -20.02 -1.62
C ALA A 343 20.06 -18.90 -2.42
N LYS A 344 20.51 -19.20 -3.64
CA LYS A 344 21.17 -18.22 -4.52
C LYS A 344 20.26 -17.09 -5.00
N TYR A 345 18.94 -17.21 -4.85
CA TYR A 345 17.97 -16.21 -5.27
C TYR A 345 17.40 -15.37 -4.11
N LYS A 346 17.82 -15.69 -2.87
CA LYS A 346 17.28 -15.09 -1.64
C LYS A 346 17.26 -13.57 -1.69
N ASP A 347 18.39 -12.95 -2.03
CA ASP A 347 18.54 -11.50 -2.07
C ASP A 347 17.64 -10.85 -3.13
N ASN A 348 17.55 -11.45 -4.32
CA ASN A 348 16.68 -10.91 -5.38
C ASN A 348 15.20 -11.00 -4.98
N LEU A 349 14.76 -12.12 -4.40
CA LEU A 349 13.38 -12.30 -3.93
C LEU A 349 13.06 -11.32 -2.79
N ASP A 350 14.01 -11.11 -1.87
CA ASP A 350 13.83 -10.17 -0.76
C ASP A 350 13.74 -8.71 -1.29
N ASN A 351 14.53 -8.35 -2.30
CA ASN A 351 14.44 -7.05 -2.96
C ASN A 351 13.09 -6.86 -3.68
N LEU A 352 12.62 -7.87 -4.42
CA LEU A 352 11.29 -7.83 -5.06
C LEU A 352 10.17 -7.62 -4.03
N ASN A 353 10.25 -8.29 -2.87
CA ASN A 353 9.29 -8.09 -1.79
C ASN A 353 9.36 -6.69 -1.17
N ARG A 354 10.57 -6.14 -0.99
CA ARG A 354 10.77 -4.77 -0.45
C ARG A 354 10.17 -3.69 -1.33
N ILE A 355 10.22 -3.86 -2.64
CA ILE A 355 9.65 -2.92 -3.60
C ILE A 355 8.18 -3.22 -3.94
N GLY A 356 7.56 -4.21 -3.30
CA GLY A 356 6.15 -4.53 -3.53
C GLY A 356 5.86 -5.18 -4.89
N ALA A 357 6.81 -5.94 -5.44
CA ALA A 357 6.67 -6.64 -6.72
C ALA A 357 5.79 -7.90 -6.65
N VAL A 358 4.78 -7.88 -5.79
CA VAL A 358 3.89 -9.01 -5.50
C VAL A 358 3.21 -9.62 -6.75
N PRO A 359 2.78 -8.84 -7.76
CA PRO A 359 2.21 -9.41 -8.99
C PRO A 359 3.17 -10.32 -9.76
N ALA A 360 4.49 -10.13 -9.61
CA ALA A 360 5.49 -11.01 -10.21
C ALA A 360 5.45 -12.44 -9.66
N ASN A 361 4.91 -12.66 -8.45
CA ASN A 361 4.84 -13.99 -7.84
C ASN A 361 4.06 -14.99 -8.71
N ALA A 362 3.17 -14.53 -9.59
CA ALA A 362 2.55 -15.38 -10.59
C ALA A 362 3.60 -15.97 -11.56
N LEU A 363 4.36 -15.12 -12.22
CA LEU A 363 5.44 -15.55 -13.12
C LEU A 363 6.51 -16.36 -12.38
N LEU A 364 6.91 -15.91 -11.19
CA LEU A 364 7.93 -16.58 -10.38
C LEU A 364 7.50 -17.98 -9.96
N LEU A 365 6.24 -18.19 -9.54
CA LEU A 365 5.72 -19.51 -9.21
C LEU A 365 5.82 -20.46 -10.43
N TYR A 366 5.51 -19.97 -11.63
CA TYR A 366 5.67 -20.74 -12.86
C TYR A 366 7.15 -21.08 -13.14
N LEU A 367 8.04 -20.10 -13.05
CA LEU A 367 9.46 -20.28 -13.32
C LEU A 367 10.13 -21.24 -12.32
N PHE A 368 9.82 -21.13 -11.04
CA PHE A 368 10.36 -22.00 -9.99
C PHE A 368 9.79 -23.41 -10.04
N GLU A 369 8.66 -23.62 -10.71
CA GLU A 369 8.10 -24.94 -10.95
C GLU A 369 8.68 -25.60 -12.21
N TYR A 370 8.65 -24.90 -13.34
CA TYR A 370 8.94 -25.50 -14.67
C TYR A 370 10.33 -25.19 -15.21
N HIS A 371 11.05 -24.23 -14.65
CA HIS A 371 12.38 -23.82 -15.09
C HIS A 371 13.44 -23.87 -13.98
N LYS A 372 13.23 -24.70 -12.97
CA LYS A 372 14.15 -24.87 -11.82
C LYS A 372 15.55 -25.39 -12.19
N ASP A 373 15.71 -25.97 -13.36
CA ASP A 373 16.96 -26.42 -13.96
C ASP A 373 17.76 -25.27 -14.60
N LYS A 374 17.13 -24.12 -14.84
CA LYS A 374 17.75 -22.92 -15.41
C LYS A 374 18.24 -21.96 -14.32
N ASP A 375 19.23 -21.14 -14.68
CA ASP A 375 19.59 -20.02 -13.83
C ASP A 375 18.61 -18.86 -14.02
N LEU A 376 17.86 -18.55 -12.97
CA LEU A 376 16.86 -17.49 -12.96
C LEU A 376 17.41 -16.14 -12.48
N SER A 377 18.70 -16.03 -12.19
CA SER A 377 19.32 -14.81 -11.61
C SER A 377 19.11 -13.59 -12.53
N THR A 378 19.23 -13.78 -13.84
CA THR A 378 19.09 -12.69 -14.81
C THR A 378 17.66 -12.14 -14.84
N ILE A 379 16.65 -13.01 -14.92
CA ILE A 379 15.25 -12.55 -14.94
C ILE A 379 14.82 -11.96 -13.61
N LEU A 380 15.33 -12.44 -12.48
CA LEU A 380 15.03 -11.86 -11.17
C LEU A 380 15.59 -10.42 -11.04
N LYS A 381 16.83 -10.19 -11.46
CA LYS A 381 17.43 -8.86 -11.51
C LYS A 381 16.69 -7.94 -12.49
N PHE A 382 16.31 -8.48 -13.63
CA PHE A 382 15.50 -7.75 -14.61
C PHE A 382 14.14 -7.33 -14.01
N LEU A 383 13.42 -8.24 -13.34
CA LEU A 383 12.15 -7.94 -12.69
C LEU A 383 12.29 -6.88 -11.59
N GLU A 384 13.38 -6.90 -10.82
CA GLU A 384 13.66 -5.85 -9.83
C GLU A 384 13.73 -4.46 -10.49
N LYS A 385 14.51 -4.31 -11.57
CA LYS A 385 14.60 -3.06 -12.33
C LYS A 385 13.28 -2.69 -13.02
N TRP A 386 12.58 -3.67 -13.58
CA TRP A 386 11.29 -3.49 -14.23
C TRP A 386 10.23 -2.93 -13.27
N PHE A 387 10.16 -3.47 -12.05
CA PHE A 387 9.22 -2.98 -11.03
C PHE A 387 9.62 -1.61 -10.48
N ILE A 388 10.91 -1.30 -10.34
CA ILE A 388 11.37 0.05 -9.99
C ILE A 388 10.84 1.05 -11.02
N VAL A 389 11.07 0.81 -12.32
CA VAL A 389 10.58 1.66 -13.40
C VAL A 389 9.06 1.75 -13.39
N ARG A 390 8.37 0.61 -13.29
CA ARG A 390 6.91 0.55 -13.24
C ARG A 390 6.33 1.37 -12.08
N HIS A 391 6.92 1.31 -10.90
CA HIS A 391 6.43 2.07 -9.75
C HIS A 391 6.59 3.58 -9.94
N ILE A 392 7.73 4.01 -10.50
CA ILE A 392 8.01 5.43 -10.73
C ILE A 392 7.16 6.01 -11.88
N THR A 393 6.95 5.23 -12.95
CA THR A 393 6.16 5.67 -14.10
C THR A 393 4.67 5.39 -13.97
N ASN A 394 4.27 4.51 -13.04
CA ASN A 394 2.94 3.92 -12.92
C ASN A 394 2.42 3.25 -14.21
N ILE A 395 3.32 2.85 -15.10
CA ILE A 395 3.01 2.16 -16.36
C ILE A 395 3.75 0.82 -16.39
N PRO A 396 3.05 -0.28 -16.65
CA PRO A 396 1.60 -0.43 -16.78
C PRO A 396 0.87 -0.23 -15.44
N SER A 397 -0.41 0.15 -15.53
CA SER A 397 -1.27 0.28 -14.35
C SER A 397 -1.50 -1.06 -13.63
N THR A 398 -1.77 -1.02 -12.34
CA THR A 398 -1.86 -2.22 -11.47
C THR A 398 -2.86 -3.26 -11.98
N ASN A 399 -4.01 -2.84 -12.51
CA ASN A 399 -5.05 -3.72 -13.04
C ASN A 399 -4.64 -4.50 -14.30
N LYS A 400 -3.60 -4.05 -15.02
CA LYS A 400 -3.06 -4.73 -16.21
C LYS A 400 -2.02 -5.80 -15.87
N LEU A 401 -1.40 -5.75 -14.69
CA LEU A 401 -0.28 -6.61 -14.33
C LEU A 401 -0.61 -8.11 -14.40
N ASP A 402 -1.74 -8.53 -13.83
CA ASP A 402 -2.17 -9.94 -13.90
C ASP A 402 -2.25 -10.43 -15.36
N GLY A 403 -2.84 -9.61 -16.24
CA GLY A 403 -2.95 -9.94 -17.68
C GLY A 403 -1.59 -10.06 -18.37
N ILE A 404 -0.68 -9.12 -18.09
CA ILE A 404 0.69 -9.14 -18.64
C ILE A 404 1.42 -10.41 -18.21
N PHE A 405 1.39 -10.76 -16.93
CA PHE A 405 2.06 -11.96 -16.44
C PHE A 405 1.43 -13.25 -16.97
N ILE A 406 0.10 -13.30 -17.14
CA ILE A 406 -0.57 -14.45 -17.78
C ILE A 406 -0.09 -14.62 -19.22
N GLU A 407 -0.04 -13.56 -20.02
CA GLU A 407 0.45 -13.63 -21.41
C GLU A 407 1.93 -14.01 -21.48
N THR A 408 2.74 -13.49 -20.57
CA THR A 408 4.16 -13.85 -20.44
C THR A 408 4.34 -15.35 -20.14
N ILE A 409 3.50 -15.92 -19.26
CA ILE A 409 3.51 -17.34 -18.93
C ILE A 409 3.07 -18.18 -20.13
N LYS A 410 2.04 -17.77 -20.86
CA LYS A 410 1.64 -18.44 -22.12
C LYS A 410 2.74 -18.45 -23.17
N LEU A 411 3.51 -17.35 -23.25
CA LEU A 411 4.68 -17.29 -24.14
C LEU A 411 5.68 -18.39 -23.79
N LEU A 412 5.98 -18.57 -22.49
CA LEU A 412 6.90 -19.63 -22.03
C LEU A 412 6.35 -21.04 -22.25
N ASP A 413 5.08 -21.27 -22.00
CA ASP A 413 4.41 -22.56 -22.21
C ASP A 413 4.41 -22.97 -23.70
N ASN A 414 4.40 -22.00 -24.61
CA ASN A 414 4.52 -22.19 -26.05
C ASN A 414 5.98 -22.19 -26.56
N HIS A 415 6.92 -22.70 -25.77
CA HIS A 415 8.35 -22.79 -26.11
C HIS A 415 9.09 -21.44 -26.25
N GLY A 416 8.59 -20.38 -25.65
CA GLY A 416 9.27 -19.09 -25.55
C GLY A 416 10.53 -19.17 -24.68
N THR A 417 11.39 -18.18 -24.82
CA THR A 417 12.64 -18.05 -24.04
C THR A 417 12.50 -17.03 -22.91
N LEU A 418 13.39 -17.09 -21.93
CA LEU A 418 13.46 -16.06 -20.88
C LEU A 418 13.75 -14.68 -21.47
N ASP A 419 14.58 -14.59 -22.51
CA ASP A 419 14.84 -13.33 -23.23
C ASP A 419 13.59 -12.80 -23.93
N GLY A 420 12.77 -13.69 -24.53
CA GLY A 420 11.47 -13.33 -25.10
C GLY A 420 10.50 -12.78 -24.06
N VAL A 421 10.52 -13.34 -22.85
CA VAL A 421 9.76 -12.84 -21.69
C VAL A 421 10.21 -11.45 -21.30
N MET A 422 11.52 -11.25 -21.12
CA MET A 422 12.07 -9.94 -20.76
C MET A 422 11.73 -8.89 -21.81
N LYS A 423 11.84 -9.24 -23.09
CA LYS A 423 11.43 -8.35 -24.20
C LYS A 423 9.94 -7.99 -24.12
N SER A 424 9.06 -8.98 -23.95
CA SER A 424 7.61 -8.72 -23.81
C SER A 424 7.27 -7.83 -22.63
N LEU A 425 8.00 -7.97 -21.50
CA LEU A 425 7.83 -7.11 -20.34
C LEU A 425 8.36 -5.69 -20.59
N LEU A 426 9.46 -5.53 -21.35
CA LEU A 426 9.96 -4.23 -21.77
C LEU A 426 8.95 -3.50 -22.67
N ASP A 427 8.34 -4.20 -23.61
CA ASP A 427 7.33 -3.64 -24.52
C ASP A 427 6.08 -3.12 -23.77
N ALA A 428 5.87 -3.56 -22.52
CA ALA A 428 4.80 -3.06 -21.67
C ALA A 428 5.15 -1.77 -20.90
N LEU A 429 6.43 -1.37 -20.87
CA LEU A 429 6.89 -0.12 -20.27
C LEU A 429 6.75 1.06 -21.26
N PRO A 430 6.82 2.32 -20.76
CA PRO A 430 6.93 3.49 -21.64
C PRO A 430 8.24 3.49 -22.44
N GLU A 431 8.30 4.39 -23.41
CA GLU A 431 9.55 4.64 -24.16
C GLU A 431 10.70 5.06 -23.24
N LYS A 432 11.92 4.68 -23.60
CA LYS A 432 13.14 4.88 -22.79
C LYS A 432 13.32 6.33 -22.34
N GLU A 433 13.07 7.30 -23.21
CA GLU A 433 13.24 8.72 -22.86
C GLU A 433 12.19 9.17 -21.83
N THR A 434 10.96 8.69 -21.90
CA THR A 434 9.93 8.92 -20.87
C THR A 434 10.34 8.34 -19.52
N ILE A 435 10.92 7.14 -19.51
CA ILE A 435 11.40 6.52 -18.27
C ILE A 435 12.55 7.35 -17.68
N LYS A 436 13.53 7.77 -18.51
CA LYS A 436 14.64 8.61 -18.08
C LYS A 436 14.17 9.92 -17.47
N ASP A 437 13.26 10.61 -18.15
CA ASP A 437 12.70 11.86 -17.66
C ASP A 437 12.03 11.68 -16.29
N LYS A 438 11.21 10.63 -16.13
CA LYS A 438 10.56 10.32 -14.85
C LYS A 438 11.55 9.97 -13.74
N LEU A 439 12.60 9.20 -14.04
CA LEU A 439 13.64 8.85 -13.07
C LEU A 439 14.47 10.07 -12.61
N ILE A 440 14.71 11.03 -13.52
CA ILE A 440 15.49 12.24 -13.21
C ILE A 440 14.65 13.25 -12.41
N ASN A 441 13.38 13.47 -12.83
CA ASN A 441 12.60 14.63 -12.39
C ASN A 441 11.52 14.31 -11.35
N SER A 442 11.23 13.02 -11.06
CA SER A 442 10.25 12.70 -10.02
C SER A 442 10.85 12.78 -8.62
N ASN A 443 10.03 13.14 -7.65
CA ASN A 443 10.35 13.06 -6.22
C ASN A 443 10.37 11.59 -5.77
N ILE A 444 11.45 10.88 -6.12
CA ILE A 444 11.57 9.42 -5.92
C ILE A 444 11.50 9.05 -4.43
N TYR A 445 12.00 9.92 -3.56
CA TYR A 445 11.97 9.68 -2.12
C TYR A 445 10.54 9.55 -1.56
N ASP A 446 9.57 10.24 -2.16
CA ASP A 446 8.17 10.23 -1.71
C ASP A 446 7.41 8.95 -2.09
N PHE A 447 7.87 8.17 -3.08
CA PHE A 447 7.21 6.91 -3.45
C PHE A 447 7.34 5.86 -2.34
N SER A 448 8.58 5.56 -1.93
CA SER A 448 8.87 4.61 -0.87
C SER A 448 10.35 4.62 -0.55
N SER A 449 10.71 4.66 0.73
CA SER A 449 12.12 4.58 1.15
C SER A 449 12.80 3.28 0.69
N ASN A 450 12.05 2.17 0.64
CA ASN A 450 12.56 0.89 0.14
C ASN A 450 12.80 0.92 -1.38
N LEU A 451 11.88 1.51 -2.15
CA LEU A 451 12.03 1.66 -3.60
C LEU A 451 13.25 2.52 -3.93
N THR A 452 13.36 3.69 -3.29
CA THR A 452 14.50 4.61 -3.43
C THR A 452 15.80 3.91 -3.10
N LYS A 453 15.85 3.20 -1.98
CA LYS A 453 17.03 2.45 -1.56
C LYS A 453 17.37 1.32 -2.55
N CYS A 454 16.37 0.55 -3.03
CA CYS A 454 16.60 -0.48 -4.04
C CYS A 454 17.17 0.12 -5.33
N LEU A 455 16.67 1.26 -5.79
CA LEU A 455 17.19 1.94 -6.98
C LEU A 455 18.67 2.33 -6.78
N LEU A 456 19.00 3.01 -5.68
CA LEU A 456 20.37 3.41 -5.37
C LEU A 456 21.32 2.21 -5.20
N VAL A 457 20.87 1.14 -4.53
CA VAL A 457 21.64 -0.11 -4.37
C VAL A 457 21.88 -0.81 -5.71
N ASN A 458 20.90 -0.80 -6.62
CA ASN A 458 21.09 -1.35 -7.98
C ASN A 458 22.18 -0.58 -8.73
N ILE A 459 22.15 0.75 -8.70
CA ILE A 459 23.15 1.59 -9.34
C ILE A 459 24.53 1.38 -8.71
N GLU A 460 24.62 1.41 -7.39
CA GLU A 460 25.88 1.19 -6.66
C GLU A 460 26.50 -0.18 -7.00
N ARG A 461 25.69 -1.24 -7.04
CA ARG A 461 26.16 -2.60 -7.38
C ARG A 461 26.69 -2.69 -8.80
N ASN A 462 26.17 -1.94 -9.76
CA ASN A 462 26.69 -1.89 -11.13
C ASN A 462 28.08 -1.24 -11.20
N LEU A 463 28.40 -0.36 -10.27
CA LEU A 463 29.68 0.35 -10.18
C LEU A 463 30.74 -0.43 -9.39
N LEU A 464 30.34 -1.42 -8.60
CA LEU A 464 31.23 -2.19 -7.73
C LEU A 464 31.77 -3.44 -8.41
N THR A 465 33.00 -3.82 -8.05
CA THR A 465 33.55 -5.16 -8.32
C THR A 465 32.95 -6.17 -7.34
N LYS A 466 33.01 -7.46 -7.69
CA LYS A 466 32.51 -8.55 -6.82
C LYS A 466 33.13 -8.55 -5.41
N GLU A 467 34.35 -8.06 -5.27
CA GLU A 467 35.10 -7.99 -4.01
C GLU A 467 34.64 -6.85 -3.09
N SER A 468 33.93 -5.86 -3.65
CA SER A 468 33.52 -4.64 -2.93
C SER A 468 32.05 -4.65 -2.54
N VAL A 469 31.30 -5.73 -2.79
CA VAL A 469 29.86 -5.82 -2.50
C VAL A 469 29.63 -5.80 -1.00
N LYS A 470 28.73 -4.90 -0.56
CA LYS A 470 28.33 -4.72 0.84
C LYS A 470 26.89 -5.21 1.03
N ASP A 471 26.57 -5.63 2.26
CA ASP A 471 25.19 -5.86 2.65
C ASP A 471 24.51 -4.52 3.00
N TYR A 472 23.85 -3.94 2.01
CA TYR A 472 23.09 -2.68 2.19
C TYR A 472 21.82 -2.85 3.03
N TRP A 473 21.41 -4.09 3.32
CA TRP A 473 20.21 -4.41 4.09
C TRP A 473 20.50 -4.88 5.51
N ALA A 474 21.78 -4.85 5.93
CA ALA A 474 22.21 -5.17 7.28
C ALA A 474 21.42 -4.38 8.31
N LEU A 475 21.08 -5.06 9.42
CA LEU A 475 20.42 -4.46 10.57
C LEU A 475 21.43 -4.37 11.73
N ASN A 476 21.44 -3.26 12.43
CA ASN A 476 22.16 -3.13 13.70
C ASN A 476 21.30 -3.72 14.80
N THR A 477 21.78 -4.85 15.37
CA THR A 477 21.14 -5.56 16.49
C THR A 477 21.71 -5.17 17.84
N GLU A 478 22.81 -4.42 17.90
CA GLU A 478 23.40 -3.91 19.13
C GLU A 478 22.57 -2.72 19.63
N THR A 479 21.77 -2.96 20.65
CA THR A 479 21.00 -1.91 21.34
C THR A 479 21.61 -1.71 22.73
N GLU A 480 22.09 -0.52 23.00
CA GLU A 480 22.61 -0.12 24.32
C GLU A 480 21.56 -0.21 25.46
N ASN A 481 20.29 -0.41 25.12
CA ASN A 481 19.18 -0.56 26.07
C ASN A 481 18.11 -1.52 25.51
N GLY A 482 18.24 -2.78 25.66
CA GLY A 482 17.36 -3.97 25.60
C GLY A 482 15.94 -3.94 25.00
N SER A 483 15.47 -2.84 24.39
CA SER A 483 14.07 -2.68 23.99
C SER A 483 13.81 -1.97 22.64
N GLN A 484 14.83 -1.72 21.83
CA GLN A 484 14.64 -1.09 20.52
C GLN A 484 14.62 -2.12 19.38
N GLN A 485 13.71 -1.93 18.42
CA GLN A 485 13.69 -2.74 17.18
C GLN A 485 15.00 -2.54 16.40
N PRO A 486 15.53 -3.60 15.74
CA PRO A 486 16.71 -3.50 14.90
C PRO A 486 16.59 -2.37 13.87
N LYS A 487 17.61 -1.51 13.77
CA LYS A 487 17.65 -0.38 12.83
C LYS A 487 18.48 -0.73 11.60
N PRO A 488 18.09 -0.28 10.39
CA PRO A 488 18.93 -0.42 9.21
C PRO A 488 20.29 0.28 9.42
N VAL A 489 21.38 -0.41 9.07
CA VAL A 489 22.74 0.18 9.04
C VAL A 489 22.81 1.21 7.92
N TRP A 490 22.35 0.85 6.73
CA TRP A 490 22.36 1.70 5.55
C TRP A 490 20.98 2.33 5.32
N THR A 491 20.97 3.65 5.09
CA THR A 491 19.76 4.43 4.82
C THR A 491 19.97 5.37 3.63
N VAL A 492 18.88 5.90 3.09
CA VAL A 492 18.92 6.98 2.10
C VAL A 492 19.22 8.28 2.80
N GLU A 493 20.14 9.07 2.25
CA GLU A 493 20.55 10.39 2.71
C GLU A 493 20.33 11.43 1.63
N HIS A 494 19.96 12.65 2.02
CA HIS A 494 19.85 13.81 1.15
C HIS A 494 21.19 14.57 1.12
N ILE A 495 21.76 14.78 -0.05
CA ILE A 495 23.01 15.53 -0.20
C ILE A 495 22.78 17.01 0.15
N TYR A 496 21.89 17.70 -0.55
CA TYR A 496 21.27 18.93 -0.08
C TYR A 496 20.22 18.55 0.98
N PRO A 497 20.27 19.08 2.19
CA PRO A 497 19.47 18.61 3.32
C PRO A 497 17.96 18.77 3.08
N ARG A 498 17.17 17.84 3.58
CA ARG A 498 15.71 17.91 3.45
C ARG A 498 15.10 19.09 4.21
N ASN A 499 15.72 19.48 5.32
CA ASN A 499 15.31 20.62 6.14
C ASN A 499 16.55 21.50 6.42
N PRO A 500 16.96 22.36 5.47
CA PRO A 500 18.13 23.21 5.61
C PRO A 500 17.92 24.26 6.72
N LYS A 501 19.00 24.77 7.27
CA LYS A 501 18.97 25.91 8.20
C LYS A 501 18.49 27.16 7.43
N LYS A 502 17.83 28.11 8.13
CA LYS A 502 17.24 29.32 7.51
C LYS A 502 18.19 30.13 6.60
N GLY A 503 19.51 30.06 6.83
CA GLY A 503 20.52 30.75 6.00
C GLY A 503 21.04 29.94 4.82
N ASP A 504 20.73 28.65 4.75
CA ASP A 504 21.26 27.70 3.77
C ASP A 504 20.19 27.26 2.77
N ILE A 505 19.07 27.97 2.70
CA ILE A 505 17.96 27.66 1.79
C ILE A 505 18.31 28.16 0.39
N ASP A 506 18.35 27.22 -0.56
CA ASP A 506 18.44 27.47 -1.99
C ASP A 506 17.12 27.04 -2.64
N GLU A 507 16.38 27.99 -3.21
CA GLU A 507 15.04 27.76 -3.77
C GLU A 507 15.05 26.74 -4.92
N GLU A 508 16.08 26.75 -5.76
CA GLU A 508 16.19 25.79 -6.86
C GLU A 508 16.51 24.37 -6.38
N CYS A 509 17.31 24.25 -5.32
CA CYS A 509 17.62 22.97 -4.70
C CYS A 509 16.43 22.41 -3.89
N GLU A 510 15.59 23.27 -3.31
CA GLU A 510 14.37 22.87 -2.61
C GLU A 510 13.41 22.06 -3.50
N ASP A 511 13.24 22.48 -4.76
CA ASP A 511 12.39 21.78 -5.73
C ASP A 511 12.96 20.42 -6.15
N LEU A 512 14.26 20.22 -6.00
CA LEU A 512 14.98 19.02 -6.44
C LEU A 512 15.41 18.09 -5.30
N LYS A 513 15.17 18.47 -4.05
CA LYS A 513 15.71 17.76 -2.88
C LYS A 513 15.34 16.30 -2.79
N ASP A 514 14.14 15.91 -3.21
CA ASP A 514 13.64 14.54 -3.16
C ASP A 514 13.82 13.79 -4.50
N THR A 515 14.53 14.39 -5.49
CA THR A 515 14.87 13.76 -6.78
C THR A 515 16.09 12.85 -6.66
N LEU A 516 16.23 11.90 -7.57
CA LEU A 516 17.33 10.90 -7.58
C LEU A 516 18.72 11.55 -7.48
N GLY A 517 18.92 12.68 -8.16
CA GLY A 517 20.22 13.36 -8.17
C GLY A 517 20.70 13.83 -6.81
N ASN A 518 19.79 14.14 -5.90
CA ASN A 518 20.10 14.59 -4.55
C ASN A 518 20.14 13.47 -3.50
N LEU A 519 19.88 12.21 -3.87
CA LEU A 519 19.76 11.09 -2.94
C LEU A 519 20.98 10.18 -3.02
N THR A 520 21.43 9.69 -1.86
CA THR A 520 22.54 8.76 -1.76
C THR A 520 22.35 7.74 -0.64
N LEU A 521 23.31 6.81 -0.49
CA LEU A 521 23.36 5.81 0.57
C LEU A 521 24.39 6.21 1.63
N THR A 522 24.03 6.03 2.90
CA THR A 522 24.98 6.23 4.01
C THR A 522 24.69 5.27 5.16
N ALA A 523 25.74 4.93 5.92
CA ALA A 523 25.63 4.26 7.22
C ALA A 523 25.61 5.27 8.40
N TYR A 524 25.73 6.56 8.15
CA TYR A 524 25.92 7.63 9.13
C TYR A 524 24.82 8.70 9.08
N ASN A 525 23.61 8.34 8.65
CA ASN A 525 22.51 9.30 8.48
C ASN A 525 22.24 10.16 9.72
N GLY A 526 22.28 9.55 10.92
CA GLY A 526 22.09 10.28 12.17
C GLY A 526 23.17 11.36 12.44
N ASN A 527 24.39 11.17 11.93
CA ASN A 527 25.49 12.12 12.06
C ASN A 527 25.42 13.19 10.96
N LEU A 528 25.13 12.80 9.72
CA LEU A 528 24.99 13.72 8.59
C LEU A 528 23.78 14.63 8.76
N SER A 529 22.60 14.08 9.05
CA SER A 529 21.38 14.84 9.39
C SER A 529 21.09 16.00 8.40
N ASN A 530 20.60 17.13 8.91
CA ASN A 530 20.30 18.34 8.13
C ASN A 530 21.49 19.32 8.01
N ARG A 531 22.72 18.81 8.02
CA ARG A 531 23.94 19.61 7.79
C ARG A 531 23.98 20.09 6.34
N SER A 532 24.66 21.19 6.10
CA SER A 532 24.94 21.66 4.74
C SER A 532 25.83 20.67 3.98
N TYR A 533 25.87 20.80 2.66
CA TYR A 533 26.72 19.94 1.82
C TYR A 533 28.20 19.99 2.26
N SER A 534 28.76 21.18 2.48
CA SER A 534 30.15 21.37 2.92
C SER A 534 30.42 20.70 4.27
N GLU A 535 29.50 20.83 5.24
CA GLU A 535 29.60 20.13 6.53
C GLU A 535 29.54 18.60 6.38
N LYS A 536 28.76 18.07 5.42
CA LYS A 536 28.67 16.63 5.15
C LYS A 536 29.86 16.07 4.41
N LEU A 537 30.56 16.90 3.65
CA LEU A 537 31.70 16.46 2.85
C LEU A 537 32.89 16.01 3.70
N GLU A 538 33.19 16.74 4.78
CA GLU A 538 34.36 16.56 5.65
C GLU A 538 33.99 16.21 7.10
N LEU A 539 32.82 15.60 7.32
CA LEU A 539 32.33 15.30 8.68
C LEU A 539 33.20 14.25 9.39
N GLU A 540 33.60 14.56 10.63
CA GLU A 540 34.30 13.66 11.54
C GLU A 540 33.42 13.25 12.73
N LEU A 541 33.67 12.04 13.27
CA LEU A 541 33.04 11.60 14.54
C LEU A 541 33.74 12.23 15.74
N GLU A 542 32.98 12.85 16.63
CA GLU A 542 33.49 13.53 17.83
C GLU A 542 34.28 12.59 18.79
N LYS A 543 33.95 11.29 18.83
CA LYS A 543 34.55 10.34 19.77
C LYS A 543 35.98 9.92 19.44
N ASP A 544 36.32 9.79 18.18
CA ASP A 544 37.59 9.18 17.72
C ASP A 544 38.23 9.91 16.52
N GLY A 545 37.64 11.05 16.10
CA GLY A 545 38.12 11.82 14.96
C GLY A 545 38.05 11.08 13.64
N LYS A 546 37.24 10.02 13.55
CA LYS A 546 37.09 9.24 12.32
C LYS A 546 36.27 10.01 11.30
N GLU A 547 36.86 10.22 10.14
CA GLU A 547 36.18 10.83 9.00
C GLU A 547 35.04 9.92 8.50
N ILE A 548 33.84 10.47 8.42
CA ILE A 548 32.62 9.79 7.98
C ILE A 548 31.89 10.55 6.86
N GLY A 549 32.41 11.70 6.47
CA GLY A 549 31.87 12.55 5.41
C GLY A 549 31.96 11.89 4.03
N PHE A 550 31.38 12.56 3.03
CA PHE A 550 31.35 12.03 1.66
C PHE A 550 32.75 11.88 1.06
N ASN A 551 33.75 12.68 1.47
CA ASN A 551 35.14 12.59 1.01
C ASN A 551 35.80 11.27 1.41
N SER A 552 35.58 10.80 2.62
CA SER A 552 36.16 9.56 3.14
C SER A 552 35.31 8.32 2.84
N GLY A 553 34.07 8.52 2.41
CA GLY A 553 33.11 7.46 2.12
C GLY A 553 33.56 6.54 0.97
N ASN A 554 33.25 5.24 1.10
CA ASN A 554 33.57 4.22 0.09
C ASN A 554 32.29 3.74 -0.61
N ILE A 555 31.48 4.68 -1.10
CA ILE A 555 30.25 4.50 -1.87
C ILE A 555 30.50 5.09 -3.26
N LYS A 556 30.41 4.26 -4.31
CA LYS A 556 30.76 4.64 -5.69
C LYS A 556 29.83 5.70 -6.28
N ILE A 557 28.54 5.63 -5.96
CA ILE A 557 27.60 6.68 -6.37
C ILE A 557 27.91 8.05 -5.75
N ASN A 558 28.83 8.13 -4.78
CA ASN A 558 29.30 9.37 -4.14
C ASN A 558 30.63 9.88 -4.71
N ASP A 559 31.28 9.16 -5.62
CA ASP A 559 32.58 9.60 -6.15
C ASP A 559 32.51 10.98 -6.83
N LEU A 560 31.38 11.31 -7.47
CA LEU A 560 31.15 12.63 -8.07
C LEU A 560 31.00 13.77 -7.04
N LEU A 561 30.73 13.47 -5.77
CA LEU A 561 30.61 14.49 -4.72
C LEU A 561 31.97 15.03 -4.29
N LYS A 562 33.01 14.20 -4.30
CA LYS A 562 34.35 14.50 -3.76
C LYS A 562 35.04 15.68 -4.47
N ASP A 563 34.71 15.91 -5.73
CA ASP A 563 35.34 16.94 -6.57
C ASP A 563 34.55 18.28 -6.58
N LYS A 564 33.50 18.39 -5.77
CA LYS A 564 32.62 19.55 -5.76
C LYS A 564 32.84 20.41 -4.49
N VAL A 565 32.96 21.70 -4.69
CA VAL A 565 33.06 22.68 -3.58
C VAL A 565 31.68 23.05 -3.05
N GLU A 566 30.71 23.16 -3.96
CA GLU A 566 29.31 23.49 -3.69
C GLU A 566 28.39 22.44 -4.31
N TRP A 567 27.16 22.37 -3.84
CA TRP A 567 26.15 21.47 -4.36
C TRP A 567 24.94 22.24 -4.84
N THR A 568 24.85 22.40 -6.15
CA THR A 568 23.87 23.25 -6.82
C THR A 568 22.76 22.46 -7.49
N SER A 569 21.70 23.14 -7.92
CA SER A 569 20.61 22.54 -8.70
C SER A 569 21.10 21.89 -10.01
N GLU A 570 22.13 22.46 -10.65
CA GLU A 570 22.76 21.89 -11.85
C GLU A 570 23.52 20.60 -11.53
N ASP A 571 24.20 20.52 -10.37
CA ASP A 571 24.88 19.32 -9.91
C ASP A 571 23.88 18.20 -9.62
N ILE A 572 22.76 18.53 -8.99
CA ILE A 572 21.67 17.58 -8.74
C ILE A 572 21.14 17.01 -10.07
N LYS A 573 20.81 17.87 -11.04
CA LYS A 573 20.34 17.44 -12.36
C LYS A 573 21.40 16.63 -13.12
N GLY A 574 22.66 17.07 -13.08
CA GLY A 574 23.79 16.39 -13.73
C GLY A 574 24.02 14.99 -13.16
N ARG A 575 24.04 14.87 -11.82
CA ARG A 575 24.18 13.60 -11.14
C ARG A 575 22.96 12.69 -11.38
N GLY A 576 21.75 13.26 -11.39
CA GLY A 576 20.53 12.50 -11.70
C GLY A 576 20.62 11.83 -13.08
N LYS A 577 21.04 12.56 -14.11
CA LYS A 577 21.28 12.02 -15.46
C LYS A 577 22.31 10.90 -15.45
N TRP A 578 23.46 11.10 -14.79
CA TRP A 578 24.49 10.08 -14.69
C TRP A 578 24.00 8.80 -13.98
N LEU A 579 23.31 8.94 -12.84
CA LEU A 579 22.75 7.78 -12.11
C LEU A 579 21.75 6.99 -12.97
N VAL A 580 20.94 7.68 -13.76
CA VAL A 580 19.98 7.04 -14.67
C VAL A 580 20.70 6.29 -15.79
N GLU A 581 21.75 6.84 -16.38
CA GLU A 581 22.54 6.13 -17.38
C GLU A 581 23.22 4.87 -16.78
N GLU A 582 23.73 4.95 -15.55
CA GLU A 582 24.29 3.78 -14.85
C GLU A 582 23.22 2.70 -14.58
N PHE A 583 22.00 3.12 -14.22
CA PHE A 583 20.88 2.19 -14.01
C PHE A 583 20.53 1.41 -15.27
N PHE A 584 20.61 2.05 -16.44
CA PHE A 584 20.24 1.45 -17.71
C PHE A 584 21.30 0.53 -18.32
N LYS A 585 22.56 0.58 -17.89
CA LYS A 585 23.65 -0.21 -18.51
C LYS A 585 23.35 -1.70 -18.67
N ASP A 586 22.59 -2.29 -17.74
CA ASP A 586 22.26 -3.72 -17.77
C ASP A 586 20.73 -3.97 -17.85
N PHE A 587 19.95 -2.99 -18.27
CA PHE A 587 18.51 -3.10 -18.24
C PHE A 587 17.83 -3.04 -19.63
N LEU A 588 18.30 -2.17 -20.53
CA LEU A 588 17.75 -1.95 -21.88
C LEU A 588 18.79 -2.11 -22.96
#